data_9096b35df0b9a97ebd9e78c10dc20ec5
#
_entry.id   9096b35df0b9a97ebd9e78c10dc20ec5
#
_cell.length_a   1.000
_cell.length_b   1.000
_cell.length_c   1.000
_cell.angle_alpha   90.00
_cell.angle_beta   90.00
_cell.angle_gamma   90.00
#
_symmetry.space_group_name_H-M   'P 1'
#
loop_
_entity.id
_entity.type
_entity.pdbx_description
1 polymer ?
#
loop_
_entity_poly.entity_id
_entity_poly.type
_entity_poly.pdbx_seq_one_letter_code
_entity_poly.pdbx_strand_id
1 'polypeptide(L)'
;MIFFDHLSAKEASMTLDTVLKHVVTEKELKDLIATKKNLMVCCGRMGPMCLPVYDIMHELETSGQYDHVEFRDMLFDSPESAYIRKLPECATFRGLPFTVYWRDGKVV
;
A
#
# COMPACT_ATOMS: atom_id res chain seq x y z
N MET A 1 -13.01 -27.07 7.29
CA MET A 1 -13.89 -25.94 6.94
C MET A 1 -13.72 -24.77 7.89
N ILE A 2 -13.95 -24.99 9.17
CA ILE A 2 -13.80 -23.94 10.17
C ILE A 2 -12.39 -23.36 10.19
N PHE A 3 -11.40 -24.24 10.12
CA PHE A 3 -10.00 -23.83 10.07
C PHE A 3 -9.74 -22.95 8.84
N PHE A 4 -10.31 -23.31 7.72
CA PHE A 4 -10.15 -22.59 6.46
C PHE A 4 -10.76 -21.18 6.56
N ASP A 5 -11.97 -21.10 7.14
CA ASP A 5 -12.63 -19.83 7.34
C ASP A 5 -11.83 -18.93 8.28
N HIS A 6 -11.22 -19.52 9.30
CA HIS A 6 -10.36 -18.79 10.22
C HIS A 6 -9.16 -18.19 9.51
N LEU A 7 -8.53 -18.94 8.62
CA LEU A 7 -7.40 -18.42 7.84
C LEU A 7 -7.83 -17.27 6.94
N SER A 8 -8.97 -17.38 6.28
CA SER A 8 -9.50 -16.33 5.43
C SER A 8 -9.73 -15.04 6.23
N ALA A 9 -10.33 -15.17 7.40
CA ALA A 9 -10.58 -14.02 8.26
C ALA A 9 -9.27 -13.38 8.70
N LYS A 10 -8.26 -14.18 9.01
CA LYS A 10 -6.96 -13.68 9.42
C LYS A 10 -6.28 -12.95 8.26
N GLU A 11 -6.34 -13.50 7.06
CA GLU A 11 -5.78 -12.85 5.89
C GLU A 11 -6.49 -11.53 5.62
N ALA A 12 -7.82 -11.49 5.72
CA ALA A 12 -8.58 -10.28 5.50
C ALA A 12 -8.19 -9.17 6.48
N SER A 13 -7.78 -9.53 7.73
CA SER A 13 -7.35 -8.54 8.71
C SER A 13 -5.97 -7.97 8.40
N MET A 14 -5.22 -8.58 7.47
CA MET A 14 -3.88 -8.15 7.09
C MET A 14 -3.90 -7.26 5.85
N THR A 15 -5.05 -7.00 5.28
CA THR A 15 -5.19 -6.15 4.10
C THR A 15 -6.27 -5.10 4.30
N LEU A 16 -6.16 -4.04 3.51
CA LEU A 16 -7.20 -3.01 3.48
C LEU A 16 -8.35 -3.49 2.58
N ASP A 17 -9.57 -3.07 2.91
CA ASP A 17 -10.75 -3.40 2.12
C ASP A 17 -10.97 -2.32 1.06
N THR A 18 -10.14 -2.34 0.03
CA THR A 18 -10.20 -1.38 -1.07
C THR A 18 -10.20 -2.13 -2.40
N VAL A 19 -10.43 -1.39 -3.49
CA VAL A 19 -10.35 -1.93 -4.84
C VAL A 19 -8.93 -1.92 -5.40
N LEU A 20 -7.99 -1.32 -4.70
CA LEU A 20 -6.59 -1.31 -5.10
C LEU A 20 -5.95 -2.68 -4.85
N LYS A 21 -4.90 -2.97 -5.58
CA LYS A 21 -4.07 -4.12 -5.28
C LYS A 21 -3.30 -3.85 -3.99
N HIS A 22 -3.17 -4.87 -3.16
CA HIS A 22 -2.57 -4.74 -1.83
C HIS A 22 -1.15 -5.27 -1.82
N VAL A 23 -0.32 -4.67 -0.97
CA VAL A 23 0.96 -5.25 -0.58
C VAL A 23 0.75 -5.86 0.81
N VAL A 24 1.02 -7.16 0.94
CA VAL A 24 0.78 -7.88 2.19
C VAL A 24 2.08 -8.08 2.97
N THR A 25 3.19 -8.35 2.28
CA THR A 25 4.47 -8.67 2.95
C THR A 25 5.55 -7.65 2.57
N GLU A 26 6.53 -7.53 3.47
CA GLU A 26 7.70 -6.69 3.20
C GLU A 26 8.47 -7.20 1.98
N LYS A 27 8.55 -8.52 1.83
CA LYS A 27 9.23 -9.11 0.66
C LYS A 27 8.56 -8.68 -0.63
N GLU A 28 7.24 -8.75 -0.69
CA GLU A 28 6.48 -8.30 -1.85
C GLU A 28 6.74 -6.83 -2.16
N LEU A 29 6.76 -6.00 -1.11
CA LEU A 29 7.04 -4.57 -1.26
C LEU A 29 8.43 -4.35 -1.85
N LYS A 30 9.43 -5.03 -1.33
CA LYS A 30 10.81 -4.90 -1.82
C LYS A 30 10.94 -5.39 -3.26
N ASP A 31 10.23 -6.47 -3.61
CA ASP A 31 10.23 -6.98 -4.98
C ASP A 31 9.61 -5.95 -5.94
N LEU A 32 8.53 -5.30 -5.53
CA LEU A 32 7.90 -4.25 -6.34
C LEU A 32 8.83 -3.04 -6.51
N ILE A 33 9.47 -2.62 -5.43
CA ILE A 33 10.43 -1.51 -5.50
C ILE A 33 11.57 -1.82 -6.47
N ALA A 34 12.03 -3.07 -6.47
CA ALA A 34 13.15 -3.48 -7.31
C ALA A 34 12.77 -3.66 -8.78
N THR A 35 11.51 -4.05 -9.06
CA THR A 35 11.10 -4.45 -10.41
C THR A 35 10.25 -3.43 -11.15
N LYS A 36 9.56 -2.55 -10.43
CA LYS A 36 8.70 -1.55 -11.05
C LYS A 36 9.43 -0.22 -11.15
N LYS A 37 9.41 0.37 -12.34
CA LYS A 37 10.07 1.65 -12.56
C LYS A 37 9.41 2.76 -11.73
N ASN A 38 8.07 2.75 -11.68
CA ASN A 38 7.30 3.74 -10.94
C ASN A 38 6.30 3.00 -10.06
N LEU A 39 6.40 3.19 -8.75
CA LEU A 39 5.54 2.53 -7.78
C LEU A 39 5.01 3.55 -6.78
N MET A 40 3.69 3.55 -6.58
CA MET A 40 3.05 4.38 -5.58
C MET A 40 2.34 3.46 -4.58
N VAL A 41 2.69 3.57 -3.30
CA VAL A 41 2.06 2.79 -2.23
C VAL A 41 1.46 3.74 -1.22
N CYS A 42 0.16 3.58 -0.98
CA CYS A 42 -0.54 4.32 0.07
C CYS A 42 -0.62 3.43 1.31
N CYS A 43 0.06 3.86 2.36
CA CYS A 43 0.08 3.14 3.63
C CYS A 43 -0.93 3.79 4.57
N GLY A 44 -1.95 3.04 4.98
CA GLY A 44 -3.02 3.62 5.77
C GLY A 44 -3.91 2.61 6.46
N ARG A 45 -5.07 3.10 6.88
CA ARG A 45 -6.11 2.34 7.57
C ARG A 45 -7.43 2.51 6.83
N MET A 46 -8.51 1.90 7.34
CA MET A 46 -9.86 2.04 6.80
C MET A 46 -10.63 3.16 7.49
N GLY A 47 -9.99 4.31 7.65
CA GLY A 47 -10.62 5.45 8.31
C GLY A 47 -11.05 6.54 7.33
N PRO A 48 -11.82 7.54 7.80
CA PRO A 48 -12.36 8.58 6.93
C PRO A 48 -11.30 9.47 6.29
N MET A 49 -10.10 9.54 6.85
CA MET A 49 -9.01 10.30 6.26
C MET A 49 -8.30 9.52 5.16
N CYS A 50 -8.33 8.20 5.22
CA CYS A 50 -7.63 7.34 4.27
C CYS A 50 -8.48 6.97 3.05
N LEU A 51 -9.77 6.72 3.25
CA LEU A 51 -10.65 6.24 2.18
C LEU A 51 -10.66 7.13 0.94
N PRO A 52 -10.74 8.47 1.04
CA PRO A 52 -10.71 9.31 -0.14
C PRO A 52 -9.43 9.17 -0.96
N VAL A 53 -8.30 8.93 -0.30
CA VAL A 53 -7.03 8.76 -1.00
C VAL A 53 -7.02 7.50 -1.84
N TYR A 54 -7.56 6.40 -1.30
CA TYR A 54 -7.68 5.15 -2.06
C TYR A 54 -8.57 5.32 -3.28
N ASP A 55 -9.66 6.05 -3.14
CA ASP A 55 -10.58 6.33 -4.24
C ASP A 55 -9.89 7.13 -5.35
N ILE A 56 -9.13 8.14 -4.98
CA ILE A 56 -8.38 8.94 -5.94
C ILE A 56 -7.33 8.08 -6.65
N MET A 57 -6.61 7.26 -5.92
CA MET A 57 -5.63 6.36 -6.52
C MET A 57 -6.27 5.39 -7.51
N HIS A 58 -7.45 4.88 -7.17
CA HIS A 58 -8.18 4.00 -8.07
C HIS A 58 -8.60 4.73 -9.34
N GLU A 59 -9.07 5.96 -9.23
CA GLU A 59 -9.40 6.77 -10.38
C GLU A 59 -8.19 6.99 -11.28
N LEU A 60 -7.04 7.30 -10.70
CA LEU A 60 -5.81 7.48 -11.46
C LEU A 60 -5.42 6.18 -12.17
N GLU A 61 -5.53 5.06 -11.46
CA GLU A 61 -5.17 3.76 -12.02
C GLU A 61 -6.06 3.39 -13.21
N THR A 62 -7.36 3.66 -13.11
CA THR A 62 -8.32 3.27 -14.14
C THR A 62 -8.45 4.28 -15.25
N SER A 63 -7.88 5.48 -15.12
CA SER A 63 -7.99 6.53 -16.13
C SER A 63 -7.24 6.23 -17.42
N GLY A 64 -6.27 5.31 -17.37
CA GLY A 64 -5.43 5.00 -18.53
C GLY A 64 -4.29 6.00 -18.76
N GLN A 65 -4.26 7.10 -18.01
CA GLN A 65 -3.23 8.14 -18.18
C GLN A 65 -1.94 7.82 -17.43
N TYR A 66 -2.01 6.91 -16.44
CA TYR A 66 -0.87 6.59 -15.57
C TYR A 66 -0.54 5.11 -15.61
N ASP A 67 -0.62 4.52 -16.81
CA ASP A 67 -0.34 3.09 -17.00
C ASP A 67 1.10 2.72 -16.66
N HIS A 68 1.99 3.71 -16.64
CA HIS A 68 3.39 3.51 -16.28
C HIS A 68 3.63 3.45 -14.78
N VAL A 69 2.59 3.65 -13.97
CA VAL A 69 2.70 3.64 -12.50
C VAL A 69 1.95 2.44 -11.95
N GLU A 70 2.62 1.70 -11.05
CA GLU A 70 1.98 0.65 -10.26
C GLU A 70 1.39 1.27 -9.01
N PHE A 71 0.09 1.07 -8.79
CA PHE A 71 -0.61 1.58 -7.60
C PHE A 71 -0.89 0.43 -6.65
N ARG A 72 -0.55 0.62 -5.39
CA ARG A 72 -0.77 -0.37 -4.33
C ARG A 72 -1.20 0.33 -3.05
N ASP A 73 -1.89 -0.39 -2.18
CA ASP A 73 -2.05 0.04 -0.80
C ASP A 73 -1.40 -0.97 0.14
N MET A 74 -1.22 -0.56 1.39
CA MET A 74 -0.64 -1.43 2.41
C MET A 74 -1.24 -1.06 3.76
N LEU A 75 -1.59 -2.07 4.56
CA LEU A 75 -2.14 -1.84 5.89
C LEU A 75 -1.06 -1.32 6.82
N PHE A 76 -1.27 -0.11 7.36
CA PHE A 76 -0.31 0.54 8.25
C PHE A 76 -0.02 -0.29 9.49
N ASP A 77 -1.05 -0.92 10.06
CA ASP A 77 -0.92 -1.65 11.33
C ASP A 77 -0.26 -3.02 11.18
N SER A 78 -0.05 -3.47 9.95
CA SER A 78 0.67 -4.71 9.71
C SER A 78 2.15 -4.54 10.06
N PRO A 79 2.77 -5.53 10.75
CA PRO A 79 4.21 -5.50 10.98
C PRO A 79 5.01 -5.41 9.67
N GLU A 80 4.44 -5.91 8.58
CA GLU A 80 5.09 -5.92 7.28
C GLU A 80 5.28 -4.52 6.71
N SER A 81 4.54 -3.52 7.21
CA SER A 81 4.69 -2.14 6.76
C SER A 81 5.83 -1.40 7.46
N ALA A 82 6.54 -2.06 8.36
CA ALA A 82 7.64 -1.43 9.11
C ALA A 82 8.71 -0.84 8.18
N TYR A 83 8.94 -1.45 7.02
CA TYR A 83 9.89 -0.94 6.05
C TYR A 83 9.54 0.51 5.64
N ILE A 84 8.27 0.75 5.35
CA ILE A 84 7.80 2.09 4.98
C ILE A 84 7.89 3.04 6.18
N ARG A 85 7.42 2.60 7.34
CA ARG A 85 7.40 3.45 8.54
C ARG A 85 8.78 3.90 8.97
N LYS A 86 9.81 3.12 8.64
CA LYS A 86 11.19 3.42 9.02
C LYS A 86 11.96 4.19 7.96
N LEU A 87 11.35 4.51 6.82
CA LEU A 87 12.03 5.30 5.81
C LEU A 87 12.35 6.69 6.37
N PRO A 88 13.54 7.23 6.06
CA PRO A 88 13.90 8.58 6.52
C PRO A 88 12.88 9.64 6.07
N GLU A 89 12.33 9.47 4.88
CA GLU A 89 11.34 10.39 4.33
C GLU A 89 10.03 10.37 5.11
N CYS A 90 9.77 9.31 5.87
CA CYS A 90 8.57 9.16 6.69
C CYS A 90 8.80 9.51 8.15
N ALA A 91 10.02 9.90 8.55
CA ALA A 91 10.39 10.10 9.95
C ALA A 91 9.61 11.23 10.62
N THR A 92 9.17 12.22 9.85
CA THR A 92 8.41 13.36 10.36
C THR A 92 6.91 13.23 10.12
N PHE A 93 6.49 12.07 9.69
CA PHE A 93 5.09 11.79 9.38
C PHE A 93 4.20 11.95 10.63
N ARG A 94 3.04 12.59 10.46
CA ARG A 94 2.17 12.91 11.59
C ARG A 94 0.71 12.50 11.43
N GLY A 95 0.35 11.86 10.33
CA GLY A 95 -1.03 11.44 10.13
C GLY A 95 -1.16 10.44 9.01
N LEU A 96 -2.29 9.73 8.98
CA LEU A 96 -2.62 8.75 7.94
C LEU A 96 -3.65 9.32 6.97
N PRO A 97 -3.61 8.90 5.72
CA PRO A 97 -2.64 7.98 5.12
C PRO A 97 -1.38 8.73 4.71
N PHE A 98 -0.30 8.01 4.49
CA PHE A 98 0.81 8.60 3.75
C PHE A 98 1.16 7.75 2.54
N THR A 99 1.58 8.42 1.48
CA THR A 99 1.84 7.80 0.19
C THR A 99 3.29 7.99 -0.17
N VAL A 100 3.95 6.90 -0.55
CA VAL A 100 5.35 6.93 -0.95
C VAL A 100 5.41 6.59 -2.43
N TYR A 101 6.22 7.33 -3.16
CA TYR A 101 6.44 7.10 -4.59
C TYR A 101 7.91 6.74 -4.81
N TRP A 102 8.12 5.60 -5.47
CA TRP A 102 9.47 5.17 -5.85
C TRP A 102 9.63 5.28 -7.36
N ARG A 103 10.78 5.79 -7.77
CA ARG A 103 11.19 5.76 -9.18
C ARG A 103 12.56 5.11 -9.26
N ASP A 104 12.66 4.05 -10.07
CA ASP A 104 13.89 3.29 -10.24
C ASP A 104 14.48 2.84 -8.88
N GLY A 105 13.60 2.45 -7.97
CA GLY A 105 13.98 1.93 -6.66
C GLY A 105 14.29 2.97 -5.60
N LYS A 106 14.10 4.26 -5.92
CA LYS A 106 14.41 5.36 -4.98
C LYS A 106 13.16 6.17 -4.69
N VAL A 107 13.01 6.59 -3.43
CA VAL A 107 11.92 7.48 -3.02
C VAL A 107 12.14 8.84 -3.68
N VAL A 108 11.06 9.37 -4.26
CA VAL A 108 11.11 10.68 -4.90
C VAL A 108 10.21 11.70 -4.21
#